data_23989b930b5a8aec66378b51395229c3
#
_entry.id   23989b930b5a8aec66378b51395229c3
#
_cell.length_a   1.000
_cell.length_b   1.000
_cell.length_c   1.000
_cell.angle_alpha   90.00
_cell.angle_beta   90.00
_cell.angle_gamma   90.00
#
_symmetry.space_group_name_H-M   'P 1'
#
loop_
_entity.id
_entity.type
_entity.pdbx_description
1 polymer ?
#
loop_
_entity_poly.entity_id
_entity_poly.type
_entity_poly.pdbx_seq_one_letter_code
_entity_poly.pdbx_strand_id
1 'polypeptide(L)'
;MEKIKSLNRYQKGVLIFMIAMALVFALIYPMTISQVGFEYKNTILVPSQEDGSTVYSGKIQGKQAHFTVSKDKTVVFQYGDKTYGPYTAKEDPTAIPRNEEMAEYMTGMELRQGGDILFRGGVLETGDSYWLYNEDGTLDNFGFSYVTSDGIERDENGDVIDSVEPSAATILELMNAPELTHKGEWFAWFGAVFICVLNTISIL
;
A
#
# COMPACT_ATOMS: atom_id res chain seq x y z
N MET A 1 -7.79 -43.68 17.87
CA MET A 1 -8.76 -44.07 16.80
C MET A 1 -10.13 -44.49 17.32
N GLU A 2 -10.25 -45.02 18.54
CA GLU A 2 -11.54 -45.43 19.12
C GLU A 2 -12.47 -44.26 19.39
N LYS A 3 -11.99 -43.11 19.89
CA LYS A 3 -12.79 -41.94 20.16
C LYS A 3 -13.48 -41.36 18.91
N ILE A 4 -12.84 -41.39 17.73
CA ILE A 4 -13.44 -40.92 16.47
C ILE A 4 -14.60 -41.84 16.03
N LYS A 5 -14.53 -43.13 16.35
CA LYS A 5 -15.62 -44.06 16.05
C LYS A 5 -16.87 -43.80 16.90
N SER A 6 -16.71 -43.28 18.12
CA SER A 6 -17.82 -42.96 19.05
C SER A 6 -18.61 -41.69 18.73
N LEU A 7 -18.04 -40.83 17.86
CA LEU A 7 -18.70 -39.57 17.47
C LEU A 7 -19.98 -39.83 16.66
N ASN A 8 -21.00 -39.04 16.93
CA ASN A 8 -22.23 -39.08 16.13
C ASN A 8 -21.99 -38.48 14.72
N ARG A 9 -22.99 -38.67 13.81
CA ARG A 9 -22.83 -38.21 12.41
C ARG A 9 -22.57 -36.71 12.28
N TYR A 10 -23.22 -35.89 13.14
CA TYR A 10 -23.04 -34.44 13.15
C TYR A 10 -21.65 -34.06 13.60
N GLN A 11 -21.15 -34.64 14.69
CA GLN A 11 -19.80 -34.38 15.20
C GLN A 11 -18.71 -34.80 14.20
N LYS A 12 -18.90 -35.92 13.47
CA LYS A 12 -17.99 -36.32 12.38
C LYS A 12 -17.99 -35.29 11.25
N GLY A 13 -19.16 -34.76 10.87
CA GLY A 13 -19.27 -33.73 9.85
C GLY A 13 -18.54 -32.44 10.24
N VAL A 14 -18.76 -31.98 11.47
CA VAL A 14 -18.05 -30.79 12.01
C VAL A 14 -16.53 -31.01 12.06
N LEU A 15 -16.08 -32.17 12.52
CA LEU A 15 -14.65 -32.48 12.58
C LEU A 15 -13.99 -32.48 11.18
N ILE A 16 -14.65 -33.11 10.20
CA ILE A 16 -14.16 -33.12 8.81
C ILE A 16 -14.09 -31.69 8.25
N PHE A 17 -15.12 -30.89 8.50
CA PHE A 17 -15.14 -29.48 8.05
C PHE A 17 -14.01 -28.67 8.70
N MET A 18 -13.77 -28.83 10.01
CA MET A 18 -12.69 -28.15 10.72
C MET A 18 -11.30 -28.54 10.17
N ILE A 19 -11.09 -29.84 9.92
CA ILE A 19 -9.82 -30.32 9.34
C ILE A 19 -9.64 -29.75 7.92
N ALA A 20 -10.67 -29.76 7.10
CA ALA A 20 -10.62 -29.21 5.75
C ALA A 20 -10.29 -27.70 5.76
N MET A 21 -10.93 -26.93 6.64
CA MET A 21 -10.67 -25.49 6.80
C MET A 21 -9.23 -25.23 7.31
N ALA A 22 -8.77 -26.03 8.26
CA ALA A 22 -7.39 -25.92 8.77
C ALA A 22 -6.35 -26.23 7.67
N LEU A 23 -6.59 -27.24 6.83
CA LEU A 23 -5.72 -27.55 5.70
C LEU A 23 -5.71 -26.44 4.65
N VAL A 24 -6.88 -25.90 4.27
CA VAL A 24 -6.99 -24.77 3.35
C VAL A 24 -6.21 -23.57 3.88
N PHE A 25 -6.40 -23.23 5.16
CA PHE A 25 -5.69 -22.12 5.79
C PHE A 25 -4.20 -22.36 5.86
N ALA A 26 -3.77 -23.57 6.27
CA ALA A 26 -2.35 -23.92 6.40
C ALA A 26 -1.59 -23.93 5.06
N LEU A 27 -2.27 -24.21 3.94
CA LEU A 27 -1.65 -24.27 2.62
C LEU A 27 -1.74 -22.94 1.86
N ILE A 28 -2.89 -22.27 1.90
CA ILE A 28 -3.13 -21.06 1.07
C ILE A 28 -2.56 -19.81 1.74
N TYR A 29 -2.69 -19.66 3.05
CA TYR A 29 -2.27 -18.45 3.74
C TYR A 29 -0.75 -18.17 3.66
N PRO A 30 0.15 -19.17 3.80
CA PRO A 30 1.59 -18.95 3.59
C PRO A 30 1.93 -18.42 2.20
N MET A 31 1.22 -18.87 1.16
CA MET A 31 1.41 -18.33 -0.20
C MET A 31 1.02 -16.85 -0.30
N THR A 32 0.05 -16.43 0.51
CA THR A 32 -0.36 -15.02 0.56
C THR A 32 0.61 -14.18 1.37
N ILE A 33 1.08 -14.67 2.52
CA ILE A 33 2.06 -13.98 3.39
C ILE A 33 3.40 -13.78 2.68
N SER A 34 3.82 -14.75 1.87
CA SER A 34 5.08 -14.66 1.13
C SER A 34 5.08 -13.62 0.00
N GLN A 35 3.90 -13.10 -0.37
CA GLN A 35 3.83 -11.98 -1.31
C GLN A 35 4.32 -10.70 -0.66
N VAL A 36 5.26 -10.05 -1.32
CA VAL A 36 5.85 -8.77 -0.93
C VAL A 36 5.46 -7.75 -1.97
N GLY A 37 5.10 -6.55 -1.57
CA GLY A 37 4.69 -5.52 -2.50
C GLY A 37 4.65 -4.13 -1.88
N PHE A 38 4.36 -3.15 -2.70
CA PHE A 38 4.18 -1.77 -2.30
C PHE A 38 2.81 -1.59 -1.64
N GLU A 39 2.79 -1.03 -0.43
CA GLU A 39 1.54 -0.76 0.27
C GLU A 39 0.93 0.58 -0.19
N TYR A 40 -0.28 0.51 -0.72
CA TYR A 40 -1.04 1.68 -1.12
C TYR A 40 -2.52 1.51 -0.75
N LYS A 41 -3.10 2.49 -0.05
CA LYS A 41 -4.52 2.47 0.40
C LYS A 41 -4.90 1.15 1.08
N ASN A 42 -4.10 0.71 2.05
CA ASN A 42 -4.26 -0.56 2.79
C ASN A 42 -4.28 -1.81 1.89
N THR A 43 -3.66 -1.73 0.74
CA THR A 43 -3.57 -2.85 -0.22
C THR A 43 -2.13 -3.03 -0.65
N ILE A 44 -1.65 -4.26 -0.64
CA ILE A 44 -0.33 -4.61 -1.15
C ILE A 44 -0.42 -4.83 -2.66
N LEU A 45 0.28 -3.98 -3.41
CA LEU A 45 0.44 -4.06 -4.85
C LEU A 45 1.72 -4.84 -5.16
N VAL A 46 1.57 -6.00 -5.80
CA VAL A 46 2.69 -6.93 -6.04
C VAL A 46 3.48 -6.47 -7.26
N PRO A 47 4.82 -6.35 -7.18
CA PRO A 47 5.64 -5.95 -8.30
C PRO A 47 5.79 -7.05 -9.35
N SER A 48 5.77 -6.67 -10.61
CA SER A 48 6.16 -7.48 -11.78
C SER A 48 7.04 -6.64 -12.71
N GLN A 49 7.85 -7.32 -13.54
CA GLN A 49 8.64 -6.64 -14.56
C GLN A 49 7.98 -6.84 -15.92
N GLU A 50 7.64 -5.75 -16.61
CA GLU A 50 6.98 -5.76 -17.92
C GLU A 50 7.68 -4.75 -18.84
N ASP A 51 8.20 -5.21 -19.96
CA ASP A 51 8.88 -4.38 -20.98
C ASP A 51 9.94 -3.41 -20.41
N GLY A 52 10.59 -3.82 -19.31
CA GLY A 52 11.62 -3.06 -18.64
C GLY A 52 11.11 -1.95 -17.71
N SER A 53 9.82 -1.94 -17.44
CA SER A 53 9.16 -1.15 -16.40
C SER A 53 8.81 -2.04 -15.22
N THR A 54 8.74 -1.47 -14.01
CA THR A 54 8.20 -2.15 -12.84
C THR A 54 6.72 -1.82 -12.71
N VAL A 55 5.87 -2.86 -12.67
CA VAL A 55 4.43 -2.70 -12.51
C VAL A 55 4.01 -3.26 -11.16
N TYR A 56 3.47 -2.40 -10.28
CA TYR A 56 2.90 -2.78 -9.00
C TYR A 56 1.39 -2.96 -9.15
N SER A 57 0.89 -4.19 -9.02
CA SER A 57 -0.50 -4.54 -9.35
C SER A 57 -1.28 -5.10 -8.17
N GLY A 58 -2.55 -4.73 -8.05
CA GLY A 58 -3.46 -5.24 -7.03
C GLY A 58 -4.91 -4.81 -7.23
N LYS A 59 -5.73 -4.97 -6.20
CA LYS A 59 -7.12 -4.51 -6.20
C LYS A 59 -7.37 -3.59 -5.02
N ILE A 60 -7.70 -2.34 -5.29
CA ILE A 60 -8.11 -1.35 -4.28
C ILE A 60 -9.63 -1.25 -4.35
N GLN A 61 -10.32 -1.48 -3.23
CA GLN A 61 -11.80 -1.44 -3.15
C GLN A 61 -12.49 -2.27 -4.25
N GLY A 62 -11.89 -3.42 -4.62
CA GLY A 62 -12.44 -4.34 -5.61
C GLY A 62 -12.14 -3.99 -7.08
N LYS A 63 -11.60 -2.81 -7.39
CA LYS A 63 -11.17 -2.41 -8.74
C LYS A 63 -9.69 -2.70 -8.95
N GLN A 64 -9.31 -3.03 -10.17
CA GLN A 64 -7.91 -3.20 -10.54
C GLN A 64 -7.17 -1.87 -10.40
N ALA A 65 -5.98 -1.93 -9.81
CA ALA A 65 -5.09 -0.81 -9.62
C ALA A 65 -3.66 -1.22 -9.95
N HIS A 66 -2.93 -0.39 -10.69
CA HIS A 66 -1.52 -0.61 -10.94
C HIS A 66 -0.76 0.69 -11.17
N PHE A 67 0.43 0.76 -10.57
CA PHE A 67 1.44 1.75 -10.87
C PHE A 67 2.42 1.15 -11.86
N THR A 68 2.70 1.87 -12.93
CA THR A 68 3.78 1.55 -13.87
C THR A 68 4.91 2.55 -13.67
N VAL A 69 6.08 2.06 -13.28
CA VAL A 69 7.31 2.85 -13.11
C VAL A 69 8.26 2.50 -14.24
N SER A 70 8.47 3.42 -15.16
CA SER A 70 9.36 3.26 -16.30
C SER A 70 10.84 3.44 -15.90
N LYS A 71 11.77 3.04 -16.79
CA LYS A 71 13.22 3.18 -16.55
C LYS A 71 13.70 4.62 -16.34
N ASP A 72 13.02 5.57 -16.96
CA ASP A 72 13.27 7.01 -16.81
C ASP A 72 12.58 7.61 -15.56
N LYS A 73 12.08 6.74 -14.67
CA LYS A 73 11.34 7.11 -13.46
C LYS A 73 9.98 7.79 -13.71
N THR A 74 9.46 7.74 -14.94
CA THR A 74 8.09 8.19 -15.18
C THR A 74 7.12 7.22 -14.51
N VAL A 75 6.16 7.74 -13.75
CA VAL A 75 5.12 6.96 -13.06
C VAL A 75 3.75 7.23 -13.68
N VAL A 76 3.00 6.16 -13.93
CA VAL A 76 1.59 6.22 -14.33
C VAL A 76 0.79 5.35 -13.38
N PHE A 77 -0.33 5.88 -12.88
CA PHE A 77 -1.26 5.13 -12.06
C PHE A 77 -2.56 4.89 -12.80
N GLN A 78 -3.01 3.64 -12.84
CA GLN A 78 -4.31 3.26 -13.38
C GLN A 78 -5.17 2.64 -12.29
N TYR A 79 -6.43 3.09 -12.21
CA TYR A 79 -7.43 2.61 -11.27
C TYR A 79 -8.77 2.41 -11.97
N GLY A 80 -9.12 1.16 -12.28
CA GLY A 80 -10.25 0.85 -13.15
C GLY A 80 -10.09 1.54 -14.50
N ASP A 81 -11.01 2.42 -14.84
CA ASP A 81 -11.02 3.16 -16.10
C ASP A 81 -10.32 4.54 -16.00
N LYS A 82 -9.87 4.94 -14.81
CA LYS A 82 -9.16 6.21 -14.59
C LYS A 82 -7.66 6.01 -14.75
N THR A 83 -6.99 7.02 -15.35
CA THR A 83 -5.53 7.08 -15.46
C THR A 83 -5.04 8.41 -14.92
N TYR A 84 -4.04 8.38 -14.05
CA TYR A 84 -3.40 9.53 -13.44
C TYR A 84 -1.94 9.60 -13.90
N GLY A 85 -1.42 10.81 -14.11
CA GLY A 85 -0.09 11.03 -14.66
C GLY A 85 -0.12 11.31 -16.18
N PRO A 86 0.99 11.16 -16.91
CA PRO A 86 2.29 10.72 -16.40
C PRO A 86 2.90 11.69 -15.38
N TYR A 87 3.52 11.13 -14.34
CA TYR A 87 4.27 11.89 -13.34
C TYR A 87 5.75 11.81 -13.68
N THR A 88 6.42 12.97 -13.66
CA THR A 88 7.87 13.09 -13.88
C THR A 88 8.46 13.97 -12.80
N ALA A 89 9.66 13.64 -12.34
CA ALA A 89 10.38 14.44 -11.36
C ALA A 89 11.76 14.85 -11.90
N LYS A 90 12.20 16.03 -11.49
CA LYS A 90 13.58 16.50 -11.72
C LYS A 90 14.11 17.15 -10.45
N GLU A 91 15.41 17.08 -10.25
CA GLU A 91 16.09 17.84 -9.20
C GLU A 91 16.06 19.34 -9.52
N ASP A 92 15.72 20.14 -8.53
CA ASP A 92 15.77 21.59 -8.56
C ASP A 92 16.27 22.15 -7.22
N PRO A 93 17.59 22.29 -7.04
CA PRO A 93 18.15 22.79 -5.78
C PRO A 93 17.65 24.19 -5.39
N THR A 94 17.08 24.96 -6.32
CA THR A 94 16.55 26.29 -6.03
C THR A 94 15.19 26.25 -5.32
N ALA A 95 14.54 25.08 -5.31
CA ALA A 95 13.25 24.86 -4.68
C ALA A 95 13.34 24.57 -3.16
N ILE A 96 14.57 24.36 -2.63
CA ILE A 96 14.75 24.13 -1.19
C ILE A 96 14.37 25.38 -0.40
N PRO A 97 13.49 25.28 0.63
CA PRO A 97 13.13 26.42 1.46
C PRO A 97 14.34 26.94 2.24
N ARG A 98 14.61 28.24 2.16
CA ARG A 98 15.84 28.84 2.71
C ARG A 98 15.86 29.01 4.23
N ASN A 99 14.67 29.00 4.84
CA ASN A 99 14.49 29.33 6.27
C ASN A 99 14.26 28.09 7.14
N GLU A 100 14.41 26.87 6.58
CA GLU A 100 14.20 25.64 7.29
C GLU A 100 15.50 25.12 7.90
N GLU A 101 15.47 24.73 9.19
CA GLU A 101 16.63 24.17 9.88
C GLU A 101 17.15 22.89 9.23
N MET A 102 16.26 22.12 8.59
CA MET A 102 16.60 20.87 7.92
C MET A 102 16.96 21.02 6.43
N ALA A 103 17.06 22.26 5.92
CA ALA A 103 17.32 22.53 4.50
C ALA A 103 18.60 21.86 3.96
N GLU A 104 19.63 21.73 4.79
CA GLU A 104 20.88 21.06 4.41
C GLU A 104 20.76 19.54 4.14
N TYR A 105 19.68 18.91 4.65
CA TYR A 105 19.38 17.50 4.45
C TYR A 105 18.31 17.26 3.36
N MET A 106 17.79 18.33 2.76
CA MET A 106 16.74 18.23 1.73
C MET A 106 17.32 18.13 0.33
N THR A 107 16.64 17.39 -0.51
CA THR A 107 16.82 17.44 -1.96
C THR A 107 15.74 18.30 -2.57
N GLY A 108 16.14 19.35 -3.32
CA GLY A 108 15.16 20.17 -4.05
C GLY A 108 14.62 19.42 -5.25
N MET A 109 13.30 19.35 -5.36
CA MET A 109 12.60 18.58 -6.38
C MET A 109 11.46 19.38 -7.01
N GLU A 110 11.23 19.14 -8.30
CA GLU A 110 10.02 19.56 -9.01
C GLU A 110 9.35 18.32 -9.58
N LEU A 111 8.13 18.01 -9.10
CA LEU A 111 7.27 16.94 -9.57
C LEU A 111 6.19 17.52 -10.46
N ARG A 112 5.98 16.92 -11.62
CA ARG A 112 4.95 17.32 -12.60
C ARG A 112 3.98 16.18 -12.88
N GLN A 113 2.73 16.55 -13.13
CA GLN A 113 1.73 15.70 -13.73
C GLN A 113 1.42 16.23 -15.14
N GLY A 114 1.90 15.51 -16.17
CA GLY A 114 1.88 16.04 -17.52
C GLY A 114 2.68 17.35 -17.64
N GLY A 115 2.01 18.46 -17.95
CA GLY A 115 2.62 19.79 -18.04
C GLY A 115 2.60 20.63 -16.76
N ASP A 116 1.74 20.26 -15.80
CA ASP A 116 1.47 21.05 -14.59
C ASP A 116 2.42 20.66 -13.45
N ILE A 117 2.83 21.64 -12.65
CA ILE A 117 3.62 21.42 -11.45
C ILE A 117 2.68 20.91 -10.35
N LEU A 118 2.89 19.67 -9.91
CA LEU A 118 2.17 19.07 -8.80
C LEU A 118 2.79 19.44 -7.44
N PHE A 119 4.13 19.44 -7.39
CA PHE A 119 4.90 19.83 -6.21
C PHE A 119 6.23 20.47 -6.66
N ARG A 120 6.65 21.52 -5.94
CA ARG A 120 7.97 22.10 -6.08
C ARG A 120 8.47 22.55 -4.71
N GLY A 121 9.58 21.97 -4.26
CA GLY A 121 10.05 22.23 -2.90
C GLY A 121 11.21 21.35 -2.47
N GLY A 122 11.47 21.32 -1.16
CA GLY A 122 12.45 20.46 -0.52
C GLY A 122 11.87 19.13 -0.12
N VAL A 123 12.54 18.03 -0.45
CA VAL A 123 12.17 16.67 -0.05
C VAL A 123 13.17 16.18 0.99
N LEU A 124 12.70 15.90 2.19
CA LEU A 124 13.47 15.28 3.26
C LEU A 124 13.07 13.79 3.34
N GLU A 125 14.01 12.92 3.06
CA GLU A 125 13.86 11.47 3.20
C GLU A 125 14.36 11.04 4.59
N THR A 126 13.50 10.38 5.36
CA THR A 126 13.83 9.90 6.70
C THR A 126 13.34 8.47 6.85
N GLY A 127 14.23 7.50 6.67
CA GLY A 127 13.84 6.09 6.57
C GLY A 127 12.86 5.90 5.41
N ASP A 128 11.67 5.40 5.72
CA ASP A 128 10.62 5.08 4.73
C ASP A 128 9.63 6.24 4.51
N SER A 129 9.93 7.42 5.06
CA SER A 129 9.03 8.57 5.03
C SER A 129 9.59 9.71 4.20
N TYR A 130 8.75 10.26 3.34
CA TYR A 130 9.02 11.44 2.53
C TYR A 130 8.28 12.64 3.11
N TRP A 131 9.02 13.64 3.58
CA TRP A 131 8.49 14.91 4.06
C TRP A 131 8.69 15.95 2.97
N LEU A 132 7.60 16.52 2.48
CA LEU A 132 7.61 17.48 1.40
C LEU A 132 7.41 18.90 1.96
N TYR A 133 8.38 19.75 1.76
CA TYR A 133 8.37 21.15 2.17
C TYR A 133 8.20 22.05 0.95
N ASN A 134 7.14 22.84 0.92
CA ASN A 134 6.96 23.87 -0.09
C ASN A 134 8.10 24.92 -0.04
N GLU A 135 8.27 25.73 -1.05
CA GLU A 135 9.32 26.78 -1.10
C GLU A 135 9.23 27.79 0.05
N ASP A 136 8.03 27.96 0.64
CA ASP A 136 7.79 28.83 1.80
C ASP A 136 8.08 28.14 3.16
N GLY A 137 8.44 26.86 3.15
CA GLY A 137 8.72 26.06 4.35
C GLY A 137 7.51 25.34 4.94
N THR A 138 6.34 25.47 4.37
CA THR A 138 5.15 24.71 4.82
C THR A 138 5.23 23.25 4.34
N LEU A 139 4.67 22.33 5.13
CA LEU A 139 4.58 20.92 4.76
C LEU A 139 3.45 20.69 3.75
N ASP A 140 3.77 20.18 2.57
CA ASP A 140 2.81 19.89 1.51
C ASP A 140 1.97 18.64 1.81
N ASN A 141 2.59 17.60 2.36
CA ASN A 141 1.93 16.33 2.66
C ASN A 141 1.31 16.26 4.06
N PHE A 142 1.10 17.41 4.69
CA PHE A 142 0.48 17.52 6.02
C PHE A 142 -0.79 18.38 5.94
N GLY A 143 -1.86 17.79 5.42
CA GLY A 143 -3.19 18.44 5.32
C GLY A 143 -4.24 17.71 6.15
N PHE A 144 -5.26 18.43 6.62
CA PHE A 144 -6.44 17.82 7.22
C PHE A 144 -7.45 17.49 6.14
N SER A 145 -7.92 16.25 6.11
CA SER A 145 -9.11 15.88 5.37
C SER A 145 -10.23 15.46 6.33
N TYR A 146 -11.46 15.63 5.90
CA TYR A 146 -12.63 15.19 6.64
C TYR A 146 -13.65 14.54 5.69
N VAL A 147 -14.33 13.52 6.19
CA VAL A 147 -15.37 12.82 5.44
C VAL A 147 -16.73 13.43 5.82
N THR A 148 -17.45 13.95 4.85
CA THR A 148 -18.81 14.49 5.01
C THR A 148 -19.85 13.38 5.14
N SER A 149 -21.07 13.70 5.57
CA SER A 149 -22.15 12.73 5.79
C SER A 149 -22.59 11.98 4.52
N ASP A 150 -22.24 12.48 3.35
CA ASP A 150 -22.42 11.85 2.03
C ASP A 150 -21.28 10.88 1.64
N GLY A 151 -20.26 10.73 2.53
CA GLY A 151 -19.11 9.84 2.30
C GLY A 151 -18.03 10.43 1.38
N ILE A 152 -18.11 11.74 1.09
CA ILE A 152 -17.11 12.44 0.26
C ILE A 152 -16.01 12.99 1.16
N GLU A 153 -14.75 12.69 0.81
CA GLU A 153 -13.57 13.23 1.46
C GLU A 153 -13.26 14.62 0.89
N ARG A 154 -13.03 15.59 1.79
CA ARG A 154 -12.73 16.98 1.44
C ARG A 154 -11.51 17.46 2.21
N ASP A 155 -10.77 18.38 1.59
CA ASP A 155 -9.67 19.08 2.24
C ASP A 155 -10.15 20.19 3.21
N GLU A 156 -9.21 20.88 3.82
CA GLU A 156 -9.47 21.99 4.73
C GLU A 156 -10.22 23.17 4.09
N ASN A 157 -10.15 23.32 2.76
CA ASN A 157 -10.82 24.35 1.97
C ASN A 157 -12.24 23.93 1.55
N GLY A 158 -12.60 22.64 1.77
CA GLY A 158 -13.88 22.06 1.38
C GLY A 158 -13.89 21.49 -0.05
N ASP A 159 -12.72 21.45 -0.72
CA ASP A 159 -12.59 20.85 -2.04
C ASP A 159 -12.61 19.32 -1.96
N VAL A 160 -13.21 18.70 -2.97
CA VAL A 160 -13.33 17.23 -3.02
C VAL A 160 -11.98 16.62 -3.32
N ILE A 161 -11.50 15.76 -2.40
CA ILE A 161 -10.30 14.98 -2.61
C ILE A 161 -10.65 13.68 -3.36
N ASP A 162 -9.96 13.40 -4.46
CA ASP A 162 -10.01 12.06 -5.06
C ASP A 162 -9.19 11.11 -4.17
N SER A 163 -9.87 10.41 -3.28
CA SER A 163 -9.25 9.52 -2.28
C SER A 163 -8.37 8.42 -2.88
N VAL A 164 -8.38 8.25 -4.19
CA VAL A 164 -7.59 7.24 -4.91
C VAL A 164 -6.40 7.85 -5.64
N GLU A 165 -6.39 9.16 -5.88
CA GLU A 165 -5.26 9.85 -6.51
C GLU A 165 -4.01 9.75 -5.63
N PRO A 166 -2.85 9.37 -6.21
CA PRO A 166 -1.61 9.27 -5.44
C PRO A 166 -1.06 10.66 -5.08
N SER A 167 -0.61 10.79 -3.83
CA SER A 167 0.07 12.00 -3.37
C SER A 167 1.45 12.17 -4.02
N ALA A 168 2.00 13.39 -3.99
CA ALA A 168 3.35 13.66 -4.45
C ALA A 168 4.39 12.79 -3.72
N ALA A 169 4.24 12.57 -2.41
CA ALA A 169 5.11 11.69 -1.63
C ALA A 169 5.09 10.24 -2.15
N THR A 170 3.89 9.69 -2.40
CA THR A 170 3.72 8.34 -2.96
C THR A 170 4.41 8.19 -4.33
N ILE A 171 4.30 9.21 -5.17
CA ILE A 171 4.93 9.18 -6.51
C ILE A 171 6.46 9.23 -6.38
N LEU A 172 7.01 10.08 -5.53
CA LEU A 172 8.46 10.18 -5.30
C LEU A 172 9.03 8.89 -4.69
N GLU A 173 8.30 8.27 -3.76
CA GLU A 173 8.65 6.96 -3.20
C GLU A 173 8.75 5.89 -4.29
N LEU A 174 7.74 5.79 -5.16
CA LEU A 174 7.75 4.84 -6.29
C LEU A 174 8.89 5.08 -7.28
N MET A 175 9.26 6.34 -7.54
CA MET A 175 10.40 6.69 -8.40
C MET A 175 11.75 6.27 -7.82
N ASN A 176 11.85 6.17 -6.50
CA ASN A 176 13.10 5.85 -5.78
C ASN A 176 13.17 4.40 -5.28
N ALA A 177 12.41 3.49 -5.89
CA ALA A 177 12.32 2.08 -5.49
C ALA A 177 11.77 1.93 -4.04
N PRO A 178 10.44 1.88 -3.90
CA PRO A 178 9.77 1.91 -2.61
C PRO A 178 10.14 0.70 -1.75
N GLU A 179 10.07 0.86 -0.44
CA GLU A 179 10.16 -0.27 0.48
C GLU A 179 8.94 -1.20 0.28
N LEU A 180 9.24 -2.49 0.22
CA LEU A 180 8.22 -3.50 0.00
C LEU A 180 7.85 -4.18 1.31
N THR A 181 6.56 -4.27 1.59
CA THR A 181 6.02 -4.91 2.79
C THR A 181 5.41 -6.28 2.48
N HIS A 182 5.31 -7.13 3.51
CA HIS A 182 4.63 -8.41 3.40
C HIS A 182 3.11 -8.25 3.48
N LYS A 183 2.38 -9.02 2.68
CA LYS A 183 0.90 -8.97 2.63
C LYS A 183 0.19 -9.44 3.89
N GLY A 184 0.89 -10.11 4.80
CA GLY A 184 0.30 -10.61 6.03
C GLY A 184 1.34 -10.91 7.09
N GLU A 185 0.88 -11.24 8.28
CA GLU A 185 1.72 -11.49 9.44
C GLU A 185 1.81 -12.98 9.79
N TRP A 186 3.02 -13.50 9.89
CA TRP A 186 3.29 -14.86 10.32
C TRP A 186 2.75 -15.17 11.72
N PHE A 187 2.78 -14.18 12.63
CA PHE A 187 2.27 -14.36 13.99
C PHE A 187 0.78 -14.67 14.01
N ALA A 188 -0.01 -13.97 13.20
CA ALA A 188 -1.45 -14.23 13.06
C ALA A 188 -1.72 -15.64 12.51
N TRP A 189 -0.92 -16.09 11.54
CA TRP A 189 -1.02 -17.43 10.99
C TRP A 189 -0.71 -18.52 12.02
N PHE A 190 0.40 -18.40 12.76
CA PHE A 190 0.75 -19.34 13.83
C PHE A 190 -0.31 -19.40 14.91
N GLY A 191 -0.86 -18.24 15.33
CA GLY A 191 -1.94 -18.16 16.31
C GLY A 191 -3.20 -18.89 15.85
N ALA A 192 -3.62 -18.68 14.60
CA ALA A 192 -4.79 -19.37 14.04
C ALA A 192 -4.59 -20.88 13.92
N VAL A 193 -3.43 -21.34 13.45
CA VAL A 193 -3.09 -22.78 13.38
C VAL A 193 -3.09 -23.41 14.78
N PHE A 194 -2.50 -22.72 15.76
CA PHE A 194 -2.47 -23.19 17.14
C PHE A 194 -3.88 -23.36 17.73
N ILE A 195 -4.76 -22.37 17.53
CA ILE A 195 -6.18 -22.44 17.98
C ILE A 195 -6.90 -23.62 17.29
N CYS A 196 -6.70 -23.82 15.98
CA CYS A 196 -7.29 -24.96 15.26
C CYS A 196 -6.84 -26.31 15.84
N VAL A 197 -5.56 -26.44 16.17
CA VAL A 197 -5.01 -27.67 16.80
C VAL A 197 -5.64 -27.90 18.18
N LEU A 198 -5.70 -26.86 19.03
CA LEU A 198 -6.31 -26.98 20.36
C LEU A 198 -7.78 -27.37 20.29
N ASN A 199 -8.55 -26.77 19.39
CA ASN A 199 -9.96 -27.10 19.19
C ASN A 199 -10.13 -28.56 18.70
N THR A 200 -9.26 -29.02 17.82
CA THR A 200 -9.27 -30.41 17.34
C THR A 200 -9.01 -31.40 18.46
N ILE A 201 -8.03 -31.11 19.33
CA ILE A 201 -7.70 -31.94 20.50
C ILE A 201 -8.87 -31.97 21.50
N SER A 202 -9.55 -30.84 21.70
CA SER A 202 -10.68 -30.74 22.64
C SER A 202 -11.91 -31.56 22.22
N ILE A 203 -12.07 -31.84 20.92
CA ILE A 203 -13.17 -32.65 20.37
C ILE A 203 -12.84 -34.15 20.41
N LEU A 204 -11.56 -34.48 20.38
CA LEU A 204 -11.05 -35.87 20.43
C LEU A 204 -10.88 -36.39 21.86
#